data_639c2e5abff18dae7a59c02e71d8bf4b
#
_entry.id   639c2e5abff18dae7a59c02e71d8bf4b
#
_cell.length_a   1.000
_cell.length_b   1.000
_cell.length_c   1.000
_cell.angle_alpha   90.00
_cell.angle_beta   90.00
_cell.angle_gamma   90.00
#
_symmetry.space_group_name_H-M   'P 1'
#
loop_
_entity.id
_entity.type
_entity.pdbx_description
1 polymer ?
#
loop_
_entity_poly.entity_id
_entity_poly.type
_entity_poly.pdbx_seq_one_letter_code
_entity_poly.pdbx_strand_id
1 'polypeptide(L)'
;MLRFRVFKNGIPPGELDLSTAYLVGSDSVPIRGEFSYAGGEIVCRKRAAGPAALTLMWESKNFGTVMLETTRLPERDEPYILNLELARGRVMRLMQKREEWGIFDLPDLAALNDRAQEARDLLLEGITNQESPAKASEFGDRCLEIVLPLSEQAALAHADLLLQRRISTRNFPRGAFGMRAEHTITLEAYRRALVPNADFVRLPMWWKVIEPQEQQFNWHPIDEWMDFLRRVRLPVVAGPLVHFAEVATPEWLYIWEHDYETVRDLLYEHIERIVGRYGPQVALWNVISGLHVNAQFPFTFDQLMDLTRMAVGLVKKIHAPARTMIELTQPWGEYYAGNQRSIPPMLYADMIVQSGIQFDVFGVQIKFGLPREGCWQRDLFQVSSLLDRFSTLGKPVMISALGAPSSPPESVPGVGGSPGTWRRPWSDALQAKWLEAVTDVALSKPFVEAICWQDLVDMPAKTLSQNQSVPFGGLTNADLSPKPSLRTWANLRKAVMSFRQPTSAPPSTPGQTPPPVPPEP
;
A
#
# COMPACT_ATOMS: atom_id res chain seq x y z
N MET A 1 16.79 18.92 21.37
CA MET A 1 17.06 18.38 20.04
C MET A 1 17.29 16.88 20.15
N LEU A 2 16.76 16.10 19.21
CA LEU A 2 17.15 14.70 19.09
C LEU A 2 18.45 14.59 18.30
N ARG A 3 19.40 13.82 18.82
CA ARG A 3 20.71 13.63 18.21
C ARG A 3 21.05 12.15 18.16
N PHE A 4 21.62 11.68 17.04
CA PHE A 4 21.98 10.28 16.84
C PHE A 4 23.40 10.17 16.31
N ARG A 5 24.25 9.40 16.98
CA ARG A 5 25.50 8.91 16.41
C ARG A 5 25.21 7.78 15.45
N VAL A 6 25.83 7.82 14.29
CA VAL A 6 25.63 6.87 13.20
C VAL A 6 26.91 6.14 12.91
N PHE A 7 26.79 4.84 12.73
CA PHE A 7 27.90 4.00 12.33
C PHE A 7 27.50 3.11 11.14
N LYS A 8 28.42 2.93 10.20
CA LYS A 8 28.35 1.90 9.16
C LYS A 8 29.61 1.08 9.24
N ASN A 9 29.47 -0.23 9.48
CA ASN A 9 30.62 -1.12 9.73
C ASN A 9 31.54 -0.62 10.86
N GLY A 10 30.97 -0.13 11.95
CA GLY A 10 31.72 0.37 13.11
C GLY A 10 32.38 1.76 12.95
N ILE A 11 32.24 2.40 11.81
CA ILE A 11 32.86 3.70 11.49
C ILE A 11 31.75 4.71 11.15
N PRO A 12 31.86 5.98 11.63
CA PRO A 12 30.96 7.04 11.17
C PRO A 12 31.07 7.23 9.66
N PRO A 13 29.96 7.18 8.89
CA PRO A 13 30.00 7.42 7.46
C PRO A 13 30.39 8.87 7.14
N GLY A 14 31.13 9.09 6.03
CA GLY A 14 31.50 10.44 5.59
C GLY A 14 30.28 11.27 5.18
N GLU A 15 29.31 10.63 4.50
CA GLU A 15 28.04 11.21 4.06
C GLU A 15 26.89 10.27 4.39
N LEU A 16 25.71 10.85 4.62
CA LEU A 16 24.47 10.13 4.87
C LEU A 16 23.32 10.84 4.16
N ASP A 17 22.60 10.11 3.32
CA ASP A 17 21.37 10.62 2.69
C ASP A 17 20.24 10.67 3.72
N LEU A 18 19.75 11.87 3.99
CA LEU A 18 18.63 12.15 4.89
C LEU A 18 17.38 12.64 4.13
N SER A 19 17.38 12.57 2.80
CA SER A 19 16.26 13.02 1.96
C SER A 19 14.94 12.30 2.27
N THR A 20 15.03 11.07 2.79
CA THR A 20 13.89 10.24 3.18
C THR A 20 13.53 10.36 4.67
N ALA A 21 14.30 11.13 5.44
CA ALA A 21 14.15 11.21 6.89
C ALA A 21 12.93 12.05 7.28
N TYR A 22 12.17 11.55 8.24
CA TYR A 22 11.10 12.31 8.90
C TYR A 22 10.95 11.88 10.35
N LEU A 23 10.28 12.70 11.14
CA LEU A 23 9.98 12.39 12.53
C LEU A 23 8.53 11.90 12.67
N VAL A 24 8.29 11.05 13.66
CA VAL A 24 6.95 10.57 14.02
C VAL A 24 6.70 10.88 15.50
N GLY A 25 5.61 11.59 15.77
CA GLY A 25 5.19 11.98 17.11
C GLY A 25 4.65 10.80 17.96
N SER A 26 4.28 11.11 19.20
CA SER A 26 3.72 10.12 20.14
C SER A 26 2.40 9.52 19.68
N ASP A 27 1.62 10.26 18.92
CA ASP A 27 0.36 9.87 18.27
C ASP A 27 0.51 9.03 17.01
N SER A 28 1.75 8.67 16.66
CA SER A 28 2.10 7.96 15.42
C SER A 28 1.83 8.76 14.14
N VAL A 29 1.73 10.08 14.24
CA VAL A 29 1.60 11.01 13.12
C VAL A 29 2.98 11.56 12.76
N PRO A 30 3.35 11.63 11.47
CA PRO A 30 4.56 12.33 11.03
C PRO A 30 4.54 13.80 11.46
N ILE A 31 5.68 14.31 11.88
CA ILE A 31 5.84 15.71 12.31
C ILE A 31 6.97 16.37 11.55
N ARG A 32 6.86 17.67 11.35
CA ARG A 32 7.89 18.46 10.68
C ARG A 32 9.20 18.47 11.46
N GLY A 33 10.29 18.16 10.77
CA GLY A 33 11.64 18.21 11.29
C GLY A 33 12.63 18.75 10.26
N GLU A 34 13.73 19.30 10.76
CA GLU A 34 14.88 19.66 9.96
C GLU A 34 16.03 18.72 10.34
N PHE A 35 16.71 18.19 9.33
CA PHE A 35 17.74 17.18 9.51
C PHE A 35 19.07 17.70 8.98
N SER A 36 20.13 17.46 9.73
CA SER A 36 21.50 17.69 9.27
C SER A 36 22.40 16.55 9.73
N TYR A 37 23.41 16.25 8.94
CA TYR A 37 24.43 15.27 9.27
C TYR A 37 25.80 15.94 9.23
N ALA A 38 26.54 15.85 10.34
CA ALA A 38 27.90 16.36 10.44
C ALA A 38 28.65 15.61 11.55
N GLY A 39 29.93 15.32 11.32
CA GLY A 39 30.80 14.73 12.33
C GLY A 39 30.33 13.37 12.87
N GLY A 40 29.60 12.57 12.06
CA GLY A 40 29.07 11.28 12.48
C GLY A 40 27.77 11.35 13.25
N GLU A 41 27.13 12.52 13.36
CA GLU A 41 25.89 12.71 14.07
C GLU A 41 24.77 13.26 13.17
N ILE A 42 23.56 12.68 13.28
CA ILE A 42 22.32 13.29 12.78
C ILE A 42 21.77 14.19 13.88
N VAL A 43 21.46 15.42 13.51
CA VAL A 43 20.76 16.39 14.36
C VAL A 43 19.36 16.59 13.81
N CYS A 44 18.35 16.29 14.62
CA CYS A 44 16.94 16.48 14.29
C CYS A 44 16.40 17.67 15.10
N ARG A 45 15.97 18.72 14.40
CA ARG A 45 15.30 19.87 15.01
C ARG A 45 13.80 19.76 14.75
N LYS A 46 13.01 19.78 15.79
CA LYS A 46 11.53 19.74 15.71
C LYS A 46 10.92 20.88 16.49
N ARG A 47 9.75 21.34 16.05
CA ARG A 47 8.97 22.35 16.78
C ARG A 47 7.96 21.74 17.74
N ALA A 48 7.49 20.52 17.42
CA ALA A 48 6.54 19.81 18.28
C ALA A 48 7.20 19.38 19.60
N ALA A 49 6.50 19.57 20.70
CA ALA A 49 6.92 19.09 22.02
C ALA A 49 6.76 17.55 22.14
N GLY A 50 7.45 16.98 23.13
CA GLY A 50 7.33 15.56 23.46
C GLY A 50 8.28 14.64 22.70
N PRO A 51 8.25 13.31 23.00
CA PRO A 51 9.08 12.31 22.35
C PRO A 51 8.76 12.15 20.86
N ALA A 52 9.76 11.82 20.06
CA ALA A 52 9.59 11.53 18.65
C ALA A 52 10.48 10.37 18.20
N ALA A 53 10.03 9.62 17.19
CA ALA A 53 10.85 8.64 16.52
C ALA A 53 11.48 9.25 15.26
N LEU A 54 12.68 8.84 14.93
CA LEU A 54 13.31 9.10 13.63
C LEU A 54 13.01 7.93 12.70
N THR A 55 12.50 8.24 11.52
CA THR A 55 12.25 7.29 10.42
C THR A 55 13.12 7.68 9.24
N LEU A 56 13.82 6.72 8.65
CA LEU A 56 14.67 6.93 7.48
C LEU A 56 14.90 5.61 6.74
N MET A 57 15.34 5.70 5.49
CA MET A 57 15.84 4.53 4.74
C MET A 57 17.13 4.03 5.37
N TRP A 58 17.17 2.74 5.66
CA TRP A 58 18.33 2.10 6.27
C TRP A 58 18.66 0.77 5.59
N GLU A 59 19.91 0.61 5.24
CA GLU A 59 20.43 -0.63 4.69
C GLU A 59 20.77 -1.61 5.81
N SER A 60 20.23 -2.83 5.72
CA SER A 60 20.59 -3.95 6.59
C SER A 60 21.13 -5.09 5.76
N LYS A 61 22.27 -5.64 6.19
CA LYS A 61 22.94 -6.74 5.50
C LYS A 61 22.00 -7.92 5.26
N ASN A 62 22.00 -8.43 4.04
CA ASN A 62 21.13 -9.54 3.59
C ASN A 62 19.62 -9.29 3.62
N PHE A 63 19.18 -8.07 3.96
CA PHE A 63 17.75 -7.73 4.00
C PHE A 63 17.36 -6.61 3.01
N GLY A 64 18.34 -5.83 2.56
CA GLY A 64 18.15 -4.71 1.65
C GLY A 64 18.00 -3.36 2.35
N THR A 65 17.52 -2.38 1.61
CA THR A 65 17.35 -0.99 2.09
C THR A 65 15.85 -0.70 2.23
N VAL A 66 15.40 -0.53 3.47
CA VAL A 66 13.98 -0.34 3.81
C VAL A 66 13.80 0.81 4.79
N MET A 67 12.59 1.39 4.83
CA MET A 67 12.25 2.38 5.84
C MET A 67 12.24 1.74 7.24
N LEU A 68 13.09 2.25 8.14
CA LEU A 68 13.12 1.86 9.54
C LEU A 68 12.80 3.06 10.44
N GLU A 69 12.32 2.77 11.62
CA GLU A 69 11.88 3.76 12.60
C GLU A 69 12.40 3.38 13.98
N THR A 70 12.96 4.33 14.70
CA THR A 70 13.36 4.17 16.11
C THR A 70 12.13 4.02 17.03
N THR A 71 12.34 3.88 18.33
CA THR A 71 11.29 4.12 19.33
C THR A 71 11.03 5.62 19.47
N ARG A 72 9.96 6.01 20.22
CA ARG A 72 9.73 7.41 20.60
C ARG A 72 10.71 7.78 21.69
N LEU A 73 11.63 8.69 21.35
CA LEU A 73 12.73 9.09 22.20
C LEU A 73 12.54 10.52 22.71
N PRO A 74 12.74 10.79 24.00
CA PRO A 74 12.79 12.14 24.53
C PRO A 74 14.07 12.86 24.07
N GLU A 75 14.04 14.18 24.08
CA GLU A 75 15.25 14.98 23.88
C GLU A 75 16.18 14.85 25.08
N ARG A 76 17.47 14.74 24.82
CA ARG A 76 18.55 14.68 25.82
C ARG A 76 19.84 15.26 25.27
N ASP A 77 20.78 15.58 26.17
CA ASP A 77 22.08 16.18 25.79
C ASP A 77 22.99 15.14 25.11
N GLU A 78 22.97 13.90 25.56
CA GLU A 78 23.76 12.84 24.95
C GLU A 78 23.08 12.28 23.70
N PRO A 79 23.82 12.11 22.59
CA PRO A 79 23.28 11.50 21.37
C PRO A 79 22.87 10.04 21.62
N TYR A 80 21.81 9.60 20.97
CA TYR A 80 21.45 8.18 20.87
C TYR A 80 22.36 7.48 19.85
N ILE A 81 22.45 6.17 19.90
CA ILE A 81 23.14 5.37 18.88
C ILE A 81 22.07 4.88 17.90
N LEU A 82 22.09 5.39 16.66
CA LEU A 82 21.02 5.16 15.69
C LEU A 82 20.77 3.67 15.43
N ASN A 83 21.83 2.90 15.14
CA ASN A 83 21.74 1.47 14.85
C ASN A 83 21.02 0.70 15.98
N LEU A 84 21.35 1.03 17.23
CA LEU A 84 20.75 0.43 18.41
C LEU A 84 19.27 0.82 18.58
N GLU A 85 18.92 2.09 18.31
CA GLU A 85 17.54 2.56 18.44
C GLU A 85 16.63 2.04 17.31
N LEU A 86 17.15 1.86 16.10
CA LEU A 86 16.45 1.17 15.02
C LEU A 86 16.18 -0.30 15.36
N ALA A 87 17.18 -1.00 15.92
CA ALA A 87 17.03 -2.37 16.40
C ALA A 87 16.00 -2.45 17.52
N ARG A 88 16.09 -1.56 18.53
CA ARG A 88 15.12 -1.46 19.62
C ARG A 88 13.71 -1.25 19.09
N GLY A 89 13.52 -0.32 18.15
CA GLY A 89 12.22 -0.04 17.53
C GLY A 89 11.64 -1.26 16.84
N ARG A 90 12.45 -2.04 16.14
CA ARG A 90 12.00 -3.26 15.44
C ARG A 90 11.68 -4.39 16.40
N VAL A 91 12.55 -4.67 17.39
CA VAL A 91 12.32 -5.71 18.39
C VAL A 91 11.04 -5.44 19.16
N MET A 92 10.83 -4.23 19.67
CA MET A 92 9.62 -3.89 20.41
C MET A 92 8.35 -4.07 19.57
N ARG A 93 8.35 -3.64 18.31
CA ARG A 93 7.22 -3.84 17.41
C ARG A 93 6.96 -5.31 17.11
N LEU A 94 8.01 -6.12 16.93
CA LEU A 94 7.85 -7.56 16.73
C LEU A 94 7.22 -8.21 17.97
N MET A 95 7.69 -7.88 19.17
CA MET A 95 7.14 -8.43 20.41
C MET A 95 5.66 -8.07 20.57
N GLN A 96 5.32 -6.81 20.37
CA GLN A 96 3.93 -6.34 20.40
C GLN A 96 3.05 -7.08 19.38
N LYS A 97 3.50 -7.19 18.13
CA LYS A 97 2.72 -7.86 17.07
C LYS A 97 2.56 -9.36 17.30
N ARG A 98 3.55 -10.02 17.86
CA ARG A 98 3.44 -11.45 18.22
C ARG A 98 2.33 -11.68 19.24
N GLU A 99 2.18 -10.76 20.20
CA GLU A 99 1.11 -10.80 21.20
C GLU A 99 -0.25 -10.48 20.54
N GLU A 100 -0.35 -9.38 19.78
CA GLU A 100 -1.57 -9.00 19.05
C GLU A 100 -2.07 -10.09 18.09
N TRP A 101 -1.16 -10.80 17.43
CA TRP A 101 -1.48 -11.86 16.47
C TRP A 101 -1.72 -13.23 17.15
N GLY A 102 -1.46 -13.35 18.44
CA GLY A 102 -1.63 -14.62 19.18
C GLY A 102 -0.73 -15.76 18.68
N ILE A 103 0.45 -15.43 18.14
CA ILE A 103 1.39 -16.42 17.58
C ILE A 103 2.52 -16.78 18.54
N PHE A 104 2.43 -16.35 19.79
CA PHE A 104 3.50 -16.55 20.77
C PHE A 104 3.66 -18.02 21.18
N ASP A 105 2.53 -18.71 21.40
CA ASP A 105 2.49 -20.06 21.97
C ASP A 105 2.27 -21.18 20.93
N LEU A 106 2.40 -20.86 19.64
CA LEU A 106 2.23 -21.87 18.61
C LEU A 106 3.44 -22.81 18.53
N PRO A 107 3.27 -24.13 18.70
CA PRO A 107 4.38 -25.10 18.75
C PRO A 107 5.25 -25.07 17.48
N ASP A 108 4.64 -24.89 16.32
CA ASP A 108 5.33 -24.85 15.03
C ASP A 108 6.21 -23.60 14.84
N LEU A 109 6.12 -22.62 15.77
CA LEU A 109 6.90 -21.38 15.74
C LEU A 109 7.97 -21.31 16.84
N ALA A 110 8.33 -22.44 17.48
CA ALA A 110 9.37 -22.48 18.50
C ALA A 110 10.70 -21.89 18.01
N ALA A 111 11.15 -22.26 16.81
CA ALA A 111 12.38 -21.71 16.22
C ALA A 111 12.32 -20.18 15.99
N LEU A 112 11.13 -19.63 15.75
CA LEU A 112 10.92 -18.17 15.66
C LEU A 112 11.08 -17.53 17.05
N ASN A 113 10.62 -18.21 18.11
CA ASN A 113 10.77 -17.75 19.48
C ASN A 113 12.23 -17.71 19.90
N ASP A 114 13.01 -18.75 19.61
CA ASP A 114 14.44 -18.82 19.94
C ASP A 114 15.23 -17.70 19.24
N ARG A 115 14.96 -17.46 17.96
CA ARG A 115 15.59 -16.36 17.21
C ARG A 115 15.16 -14.99 17.72
N ALA A 116 13.92 -14.84 18.19
CA ALA A 116 13.47 -13.59 18.81
C ALA A 116 14.21 -13.33 20.13
N GLN A 117 14.51 -14.39 20.88
CA GLN A 117 15.32 -14.29 22.09
C GLN A 117 16.76 -13.90 21.75
N GLU A 118 17.38 -14.51 20.74
CA GLU A 118 18.72 -14.13 20.25
C GLU A 118 18.80 -12.65 19.87
N ALA A 119 17.81 -12.13 19.11
CA ALA A 119 17.77 -10.72 18.76
C ALA A 119 17.64 -9.81 19.99
N ARG A 120 16.87 -10.24 21.00
CA ARG A 120 16.72 -9.52 22.27
C ARG A 120 18.02 -9.49 23.05
N ASP A 121 18.74 -10.61 23.12
CA ASP A 121 20.02 -10.71 23.85
C ASP A 121 21.06 -9.79 23.20
N LEU A 122 21.15 -9.75 21.86
CA LEU A 122 22.01 -8.80 21.14
C LEU A 122 21.62 -7.34 21.42
N LEU A 123 20.33 -7.04 21.51
CA LEU A 123 19.87 -5.70 21.88
C LEU A 123 20.32 -5.33 23.31
N LEU A 124 20.21 -6.25 24.26
CA LEU A 124 20.65 -6.06 25.64
C LEU A 124 22.18 -5.84 25.71
N GLU A 125 22.95 -6.62 24.96
CA GLU A 125 24.40 -6.42 24.83
C GLU A 125 24.73 -5.02 24.27
N GLY A 126 24.00 -4.56 23.26
CA GLY A 126 24.15 -3.19 22.74
C GLY A 126 23.83 -2.12 23.80
N ILE A 127 22.78 -2.32 24.58
CA ILE A 127 22.36 -1.40 25.65
C ILE A 127 23.41 -1.35 26.77
N THR A 128 24.01 -2.46 27.14
CA THR A 128 25.03 -2.52 28.22
C THR A 128 26.38 -1.98 27.78
N ASN A 129 26.65 -1.90 26.47
CA ASN A 129 27.92 -1.40 25.91
C ASN A 129 27.85 0.05 25.36
N GLN A 130 26.88 0.87 25.78
CA GLN A 130 26.71 2.24 25.24
C GLN A 130 27.89 3.17 25.49
N GLU A 131 28.75 2.88 26.47
CA GLU A 131 30.01 3.61 26.72
C GLU A 131 31.00 3.48 25.53
N SER A 132 30.84 2.43 24.70
CA SER A 132 31.56 2.20 23.45
C SER A 132 30.61 2.27 22.27
N PRO A 133 30.28 3.48 21.74
CA PRO A 133 29.21 3.65 20.74
C PRO A 133 29.37 2.81 19.47
N ALA A 134 30.61 2.62 18.98
CA ALA A 134 30.89 1.79 17.82
C ALA A 134 30.54 0.31 18.10
N LYS A 135 30.94 -0.22 19.28
CA LYS A 135 30.62 -1.59 19.68
C LYS A 135 29.12 -1.78 19.89
N ALA A 136 28.44 -0.82 20.52
CA ALA A 136 27.00 -0.86 20.69
C ALA A 136 26.24 -0.82 19.35
N SER A 137 26.76 -0.08 18.34
CA SER A 137 26.21 -0.05 17.00
C SER A 137 26.35 -1.39 16.28
N GLU A 138 27.46 -2.11 16.45
CA GLU A 138 27.66 -3.46 15.90
C GLU A 138 26.63 -4.47 16.43
N PHE A 139 26.33 -4.41 17.73
CA PHE A 139 25.25 -5.22 18.32
C PHE A 139 23.88 -4.84 17.76
N GLY A 140 23.61 -3.54 17.55
CA GLY A 140 22.41 -3.04 16.88
C GLY A 140 22.27 -3.58 15.46
N ASP A 141 23.32 -3.54 14.67
CA ASP A 141 23.32 -4.06 13.30
C ASP A 141 23.10 -5.58 13.26
N ARG A 142 23.80 -6.33 14.11
CA ARG A 142 23.58 -7.79 14.23
C ARG A 142 22.16 -8.13 14.68
N CYS A 143 21.60 -7.35 15.59
CA CYS A 143 20.20 -7.49 16.00
C CYS A 143 19.25 -7.24 14.81
N LEU A 144 19.48 -6.19 14.01
CA LEU A 144 18.70 -5.89 12.79
C LEU A 144 18.79 -7.03 11.76
N GLU A 145 19.97 -7.60 11.54
CA GLU A 145 20.18 -8.75 10.65
C GLU A 145 19.31 -9.96 11.00
N ILE A 146 18.99 -10.13 12.29
CA ILE A 146 18.10 -11.20 12.77
C ILE A 146 16.64 -10.76 12.78
N VAL A 147 16.33 -9.61 13.40
CA VAL A 147 14.95 -9.24 13.69
C VAL A 147 14.15 -8.80 12.45
N LEU A 148 14.81 -8.27 11.41
CA LEU A 148 14.11 -7.87 10.18
C LEU A 148 13.55 -9.08 9.42
N PRO A 149 14.35 -10.09 9.02
CA PRO A 149 13.80 -11.29 8.38
C PRO A 149 12.86 -12.06 9.29
N LEU A 150 13.11 -12.07 10.60
CA LEU A 150 12.24 -12.71 11.58
C LEU A 150 10.86 -12.05 11.66
N SER A 151 10.80 -10.72 11.57
CA SER A 151 9.54 -9.99 11.54
C SER A 151 8.70 -10.34 10.30
N GLU A 152 9.33 -10.47 9.13
CA GLU A 152 8.64 -10.94 7.92
C GLU A 152 8.16 -12.39 8.05
N GLN A 153 8.98 -13.28 8.63
CA GLN A 153 8.57 -14.66 8.89
C GLN A 153 7.35 -14.71 9.82
N ALA A 154 7.33 -13.89 10.88
CA ALA A 154 6.18 -13.77 11.76
C ALA A 154 4.91 -13.28 11.04
N ALA A 155 5.04 -12.28 10.15
CA ALA A 155 3.94 -11.78 9.36
C ALA A 155 3.39 -12.83 8.37
N LEU A 156 4.27 -13.61 7.74
CA LEU A 156 3.88 -14.69 6.83
C LEU A 156 3.25 -15.87 7.59
N ALA A 157 3.79 -16.26 8.74
CA ALA A 157 3.20 -17.30 9.57
C ALA A 157 1.79 -16.91 10.06
N HIS A 158 1.61 -15.66 10.50
CA HIS A 158 0.28 -15.14 10.83
C HIS A 158 -0.65 -15.12 9.61
N ALA A 159 -0.14 -14.73 8.44
CA ALA A 159 -0.92 -14.74 7.21
C ALA A 159 -1.37 -16.16 6.85
N ASP A 160 -0.49 -17.16 6.97
CA ASP A 160 -0.82 -18.56 6.67
C ASP A 160 -1.94 -19.08 7.58
N LEU A 161 -1.86 -18.84 8.90
CA LEU A 161 -2.92 -19.20 9.85
C LEU A 161 -4.28 -18.60 9.47
N LEU A 162 -4.30 -17.31 9.12
CA LEU A 162 -5.53 -16.64 8.73
C LEU A 162 -6.05 -17.13 7.37
N LEU A 163 -5.16 -17.42 6.42
CA LEU A 163 -5.53 -17.99 5.12
C LEU A 163 -6.15 -19.39 5.28
N GLN A 164 -5.55 -20.26 6.07
CA GLN A 164 -6.10 -21.58 6.38
C GLN A 164 -7.50 -21.49 6.99
N ARG A 165 -7.70 -20.55 7.92
CA ARG A 165 -9.02 -20.26 8.50
C ARG A 165 -9.99 -19.75 7.44
N ARG A 166 -9.54 -18.86 6.54
CA ARG A 166 -10.35 -18.31 5.46
C ARG A 166 -10.73 -19.37 4.43
N ILE A 167 -9.81 -20.30 4.13
CA ILE A 167 -10.03 -21.46 3.27
C ILE A 167 -11.06 -22.41 3.89
N SER A 168 -10.89 -22.77 5.15
CA SER A 168 -11.80 -23.70 5.86
C SER A 168 -13.23 -23.16 5.96
N THR A 169 -13.36 -21.85 6.15
CA THR A 169 -14.67 -21.16 6.20
C THR A 169 -15.21 -20.76 4.81
N ARG A 170 -14.43 -20.99 3.73
CA ARG A 170 -14.75 -20.59 2.35
C ARG A 170 -15.07 -19.10 2.20
N ASN A 171 -14.49 -18.28 3.03
CA ASN A 171 -14.76 -16.83 3.08
C ASN A 171 -13.81 -16.02 2.19
N PHE A 172 -13.74 -16.36 0.90
CA PHE A 172 -13.03 -15.54 -0.09
C PHE A 172 -14.01 -14.70 -0.93
N PRO A 173 -13.67 -13.43 -1.21
CA PRO A 173 -14.50 -12.56 -2.04
C PRO A 173 -14.62 -13.08 -3.47
N ARG A 174 -15.70 -12.78 -4.18
CA ARG A 174 -15.83 -13.08 -5.62
C ARG A 174 -15.09 -12.03 -6.41
N GLY A 175 -14.16 -12.49 -7.29
CA GLY A 175 -13.41 -11.56 -8.14
C GLY A 175 -12.41 -10.74 -7.34
N ALA A 176 -11.45 -11.42 -6.68
CA ALA A 176 -10.48 -10.77 -5.83
C ALA A 176 -9.30 -10.12 -6.59
N PHE A 177 -9.11 -10.43 -7.86
CA PHE A 177 -7.92 -10.04 -8.63
C PHE A 177 -8.27 -9.07 -9.75
N GLY A 178 -7.86 -7.82 -9.61
CA GLY A 178 -8.06 -6.77 -10.60
C GLY A 178 -6.79 -6.35 -11.31
N MET A 179 -6.97 -5.68 -12.44
CA MET A 179 -5.88 -5.08 -13.20
C MET A 179 -6.27 -3.65 -13.58
N ARG A 180 -5.33 -2.69 -13.44
CA ARG A 180 -5.57 -1.35 -13.97
C ARG A 180 -5.44 -1.37 -15.49
N ALA A 181 -6.43 -0.81 -16.16
CA ALA A 181 -6.33 -0.54 -17.59
C ALA A 181 -5.53 0.74 -17.84
N GLU A 182 -4.66 0.70 -18.82
CA GLU A 182 -4.00 1.90 -19.32
C GLU A 182 -4.75 2.41 -20.55
N HIS A 183 -5.51 3.48 -20.36
CA HIS A 183 -6.41 4.01 -21.38
C HIS A 183 -5.69 4.60 -22.61
N THR A 184 -4.41 4.94 -22.47
CA THR A 184 -3.58 5.45 -23.58
C THR A 184 -3.09 4.33 -24.50
N ILE A 185 -3.20 3.06 -24.09
CA ILE A 185 -2.82 1.90 -24.90
C ILE A 185 -4.05 1.36 -25.63
N THR A 186 -4.15 1.65 -26.91
CA THR A 186 -5.28 1.24 -27.78
C THR A 186 -5.06 -0.11 -28.46
N LEU A 187 -3.88 -0.74 -28.27
CA LEU A 187 -3.52 -2.00 -28.91
C LEU A 187 -4.46 -3.15 -28.49
N GLU A 188 -5.04 -3.82 -29.47
CA GLU A 188 -5.91 -4.98 -29.25
C GLU A 188 -5.17 -6.11 -28.51
N ALA A 189 -3.86 -6.29 -28.77
CA ALA A 189 -3.03 -7.26 -28.07
C ALA A 189 -2.97 -7.01 -26.55
N TYR A 190 -2.90 -5.73 -26.12
CA TYR A 190 -2.95 -5.37 -24.71
C TYR A 190 -4.30 -5.71 -24.08
N ARG A 191 -5.40 -5.37 -24.74
CA ARG A 191 -6.76 -5.70 -24.27
C ARG A 191 -6.96 -7.22 -24.15
N ARG A 192 -6.47 -8.01 -25.12
CA ARG A 192 -6.51 -9.48 -25.08
C ARG A 192 -5.66 -10.07 -23.96
N ALA A 193 -4.51 -9.48 -23.66
CA ALA A 193 -3.64 -9.93 -22.56
C ALA A 193 -4.24 -9.63 -21.19
N LEU A 194 -5.03 -8.56 -21.06
CA LEU A 194 -5.65 -8.14 -19.81
C LEU A 194 -6.78 -9.09 -19.37
N VAL A 195 -7.68 -9.46 -20.29
CA VAL A 195 -8.91 -10.21 -19.98
C VAL A 195 -8.71 -11.50 -19.20
N PRO A 196 -7.81 -12.43 -19.60
CA PRO A 196 -7.64 -13.69 -18.88
C PRO A 196 -7.00 -13.54 -17.50
N ASN A 197 -6.42 -12.38 -17.21
CA ASN A 197 -5.65 -12.11 -16.00
C ASN A 197 -6.40 -11.25 -14.96
N ALA A 198 -7.65 -10.90 -15.24
CA ALA A 198 -8.43 -10.03 -14.35
C ALA A 198 -9.82 -10.63 -14.05
N ASP A 199 -10.30 -10.42 -12.82
CA ASP A 199 -11.69 -10.66 -12.41
C ASP A 199 -12.50 -9.36 -12.54
N PHE A 200 -11.83 -8.22 -12.48
CA PHE A 200 -12.37 -6.88 -12.72
C PHE A 200 -11.27 -5.97 -13.27
N VAL A 201 -11.66 -4.89 -13.90
CA VAL A 201 -10.74 -3.89 -14.43
C VAL A 201 -10.94 -2.57 -13.71
N ARG A 202 -9.84 -1.97 -13.25
CA ARG A 202 -9.82 -0.60 -12.77
C ARG A 202 -9.55 0.32 -13.96
N LEU A 203 -10.55 1.13 -14.32
CA LEU A 203 -10.47 2.08 -15.43
C LEU A 203 -10.28 3.50 -14.89
N PRO A 204 -9.11 4.13 -15.09
CA PRO A 204 -8.91 5.52 -14.73
C PRO A 204 -9.85 6.46 -15.50
N MET A 205 -10.49 7.38 -14.78
CA MET A 205 -11.36 8.42 -15.36
C MET A 205 -10.85 9.80 -14.95
N TRP A 206 -9.65 10.13 -15.40
CA TRP A 206 -9.02 11.40 -15.03
C TRP A 206 -9.71 12.59 -15.68
N TRP A 207 -10.01 13.59 -14.89
CA TRP A 207 -10.68 14.81 -15.35
C TRP A 207 -9.94 15.47 -16.51
N LYS A 208 -8.61 15.59 -16.42
CA LYS A 208 -7.74 16.13 -17.48
C LYS A 208 -7.89 15.43 -18.84
N VAL A 209 -8.20 14.14 -18.85
CA VAL A 209 -8.40 13.33 -20.06
C VAL A 209 -9.81 13.51 -20.61
N ILE A 210 -10.80 13.57 -19.73
CA ILE A 210 -12.21 13.69 -20.09
C ILE A 210 -12.56 15.12 -20.52
N GLU A 211 -12.00 16.11 -19.84
CA GLU A 211 -12.25 17.54 -20.10
C GLU A 211 -10.93 18.32 -20.14
N PRO A 212 -10.14 18.15 -21.22
CA PRO A 212 -8.83 18.79 -21.35
C PRO A 212 -8.89 20.31 -21.41
N GLN A 213 -10.00 20.88 -21.89
CA GLN A 213 -10.33 22.29 -21.86
C GLN A 213 -11.74 22.47 -21.29
N GLU A 214 -11.98 23.58 -20.63
CA GLU A 214 -13.27 23.89 -20.01
C GLU A 214 -14.43 23.73 -21.00
N GLN A 215 -15.44 22.96 -20.63
CA GLN A 215 -16.63 22.62 -21.43
C GLN A 215 -16.34 21.83 -22.73
N GLN A 216 -15.11 21.33 -22.92
CA GLN A 216 -14.76 20.49 -24.08
C GLN A 216 -14.48 19.06 -23.63
N PHE A 217 -15.42 18.16 -23.93
CA PHE A 217 -15.39 16.78 -23.45
C PHE A 217 -14.82 15.81 -24.49
N ASN A 218 -13.86 14.99 -24.09
CA ASN A 218 -13.30 13.89 -24.86
C ASN A 218 -13.71 12.54 -24.24
N TRP A 219 -14.89 12.05 -24.59
CA TRP A 219 -15.41 10.79 -24.11
C TRP A 219 -14.82 9.56 -24.80
N HIS A 220 -14.27 9.72 -25.99
CA HIS A 220 -13.88 8.63 -26.87
C HIS A 220 -12.97 7.58 -26.21
N PRO A 221 -11.88 7.92 -25.50
CA PRO A 221 -11.02 6.91 -24.86
C PRO A 221 -11.74 6.07 -23.81
N ILE A 222 -12.65 6.69 -23.06
CA ILE A 222 -13.41 5.99 -22.03
C ILE A 222 -14.53 5.15 -22.64
N ASP A 223 -15.26 5.68 -23.64
CA ASP A 223 -16.31 4.95 -24.35
C ASP A 223 -15.77 3.66 -24.99
N GLU A 224 -14.62 3.71 -25.66
CA GLU A 224 -13.99 2.52 -26.23
C GLU A 224 -13.69 1.42 -25.19
N TRP A 225 -13.17 1.82 -24.02
CA TRP A 225 -12.89 0.90 -22.94
C TRP A 225 -14.16 0.34 -22.30
N MET A 226 -15.16 1.19 -22.05
CA MET A 226 -16.43 0.76 -21.47
C MET A 226 -17.17 -0.21 -22.40
N ASP A 227 -17.18 0.05 -23.71
CA ASP A 227 -17.77 -0.85 -24.71
C ASP A 227 -17.03 -2.18 -24.82
N PHE A 228 -15.69 -2.15 -24.74
CA PHE A 228 -14.88 -3.36 -24.71
C PHE A 228 -15.17 -4.20 -23.46
N LEU A 229 -15.11 -3.59 -22.27
CA LEU A 229 -15.32 -4.28 -21.00
C LEU A 229 -16.73 -4.86 -20.87
N ARG A 230 -17.74 -4.16 -21.38
CA ARG A 230 -19.13 -4.65 -21.48
C ARG A 230 -19.22 -5.90 -22.36
N ARG A 231 -18.58 -5.90 -23.55
CA ARG A 231 -18.57 -7.06 -24.46
C ARG A 231 -17.93 -8.31 -23.84
N VAL A 232 -16.83 -8.13 -23.09
CA VAL A 232 -16.14 -9.25 -22.42
C VAL A 232 -16.72 -9.56 -21.04
N ARG A 233 -17.73 -8.81 -20.57
CA ARG A 233 -18.43 -8.96 -19.29
C ARG A 233 -17.53 -8.90 -18.06
N LEU A 234 -16.49 -8.06 -18.10
CA LEU A 234 -15.64 -7.79 -16.94
C LEU A 234 -16.22 -6.63 -16.12
N PRO A 235 -16.38 -6.82 -14.80
CA PRO A 235 -16.76 -5.73 -13.88
C PRO A 235 -15.77 -4.58 -13.94
N VAL A 236 -16.30 -3.34 -13.85
CA VAL A 236 -15.49 -2.11 -13.91
C VAL A 236 -15.46 -1.44 -12.54
N VAL A 237 -14.25 -1.14 -12.07
CA VAL A 237 -13.99 -0.19 -11.00
C VAL A 237 -13.56 1.12 -11.67
N ALA A 238 -14.44 2.10 -11.70
CA ALA A 238 -14.23 3.35 -12.45
C ALA A 238 -13.82 4.52 -11.55
N GLY A 239 -13.00 5.41 -12.06
CA GLY A 239 -12.50 6.57 -11.32
C GLY A 239 -10.97 6.57 -11.16
N PRO A 240 -10.42 7.50 -10.36
CA PRO A 240 -11.13 8.39 -9.43
C PRO A 240 -11.92 9.49 -10.14
N LEU A 241 -13.03 9.90 -9.50
CA LEU A 241 -13.81 11.05 -9.92
C LEU A 241 -13.23 12.36 -9.36
N VAL A 242 -12.70 12.30 -8.14
CA VAL A 242 -11.99 13.40 -7.47
C VAL A 242 -10.56 12.99 -7.22
N HIS A 243 -9.62 13.62 -7.92
CA HIS A 243 -8.19 13.40 -7.72
C HIS A 243 -7.41 14.64 -8.13
N PHE A 244 -6.99 15.41 -7.13
CA PHE A 244 -6.19 16.61 -7.36
C PHE A 244 -4.70 16.26 -7.38
N ALA A 245 -4.27 15.67 -8.49
CA ALA A 245 -2.87 15.44 -8.82
C ALA A 245 -2.63 15.96 -10.24
N GLU A 246 -1.43 16.40 -10.53
CA GLU A 246 -1.04 16.97 -11.83
C GLU A 246 -1.46 16.11 -13.04
N VAL A 247 -1.39 14.78 -12.86
CA VAL A 247 -1.78 13.81 -13.89
C VAL A 247 -3.29 13.80 -14.17
N ALA A 248 -4.11 14.16 -13.20
CA ALA A 248 -5.56 14.03 -13.26
C ALA A 248 -6.30 15.37 -13.32
N THR A 249 -5.68 16.45 -12.86
CA THR A 249 -6.27 17.79 -12.79
C THR A 249 -6.07 18.53 -14.12
N PRO A 250 -7.13 19.01 -14.76
CA PRO A 250 -7.00 19.80 -15.99
C PRO A 250 -6.36 21.17 -15.71
N GLU A 251 -5.54 21.65 -16.64
CA GLU A 251 -4.78 22.90 -16.48
C GLU A 251 -5.69 24.12 -16.25
N TRP A 252 -6.84 24.16 -16.91
CA TRP A 252 -7.78 25.27 -16.77
C TRP A 252 -8.39 25.38 -15.37
N LEU A 253 -8.44 24.30 -14.57
CA LEU A 253 -9.01 24.31 -13.22
C LEU A 253 -8.15 25.13 -12.22
N TYR A 254 -6.84 25.25 -12.47
CA TYR A 254 -5.94 26.01 -11.59
C TYR A 254 -6.23 27.52 -11.53
N ILE A 255 -6.98 28.06 -12.48
CA ILE A 255 -7.45 29.46 -12.44
C ILE A 255 -8.31 29.69 -11.20
N TRP A 256 -9.00 28.66 -10.72
CA TRP A 256 -9.92 28.70 -9.58
C TRP A 256 -9.29 28.17 -8.27
N GLU A 257 -7.97 27.99 -8.20
CA GLU A 257 -7.31 27.35 -7.05
C GLU A 257 -7.61 28.00 -5.70
N HIS A 258 -7.97 29.30 -5.67
CA HIS A 258 -8.31 30.05 -4.46
C HIS A 258 -9.83 30.27 -4.28
N ASP A 259 -10.65 29.78 -5.18
CA ASP A 259 -12.11 29.88 -5.14
C ASP A 259 -12.73 28.49 -4.91
N TYR A 260 -12.88 28.15 -3.64
CA TYR A 260 -13.40 26.85 -3.24
C TYR A 260 -14.80 26.57 -3.78
N GLU A 261 -15.71 27.56 -3.72
CA GLU A 261 -17.11 27.37 -4.13
C GLU A 261 -17.18 27.08 -5.64
N THR A 262 -16.42 27.79 -6.45
CA THR A 262 -16.33 27.53 -7.89
C THR A 262 -15.74 26.14 -8.17
N VAL A 263 -14.65 25.76 -7.50
CA VAL A 263 -14.07 24.40 -7.68
C VAL A 263 -15.07 23.32 -7.28
N ARG A 264 -15.80 23.54 -6.18
CA ARG A 264 -16.84 22.61 -5.68
C ARG A 264 -17.98 22.42 -6.69
N ASP A 265 -18.46 23.51 -7.28
CA ASP A 265 -19.54 23.49 -8.27
C ASP A 265 -19.09 22.81 -9.59
N LEU A 266 -17.91 23.13 -10.08
CA LEU A 266 -17.31 22.48 -11.25
C LEU A 266 -17.12 20.96 -11.01
N LEU A 267 -16.69 20.59 -9.81
CA LEU A 267 -16.54 19.18 -9.42
C LEU A 267 -17.90 18.47 -9.36
N TYR A 268 -18.93 19.15 -8.84
CA TYR A 268 -20.29 18.61 -8.83
C TYR A 268 -20.77 18.28 -10.25
N GLU A 269 -20.63 19.22 -11.18
CA GLU A 269 -21.00 19.01 -12.59
C GLU A 269 -20.19 17.87 -13.24
N HIS A 270 -18.88 17.83 -12.99
CA HIS A 270 -18.01 16.77 -13.49
C HIS A 270 -18.48 15.38 -13.03
N ILE A 271 -18.75 15.20 -11.75
CA ILE A 271 -19.26 13.93 -11.20
C ILE A 271 -20.62 13.59 -11.81
N GLU A 272 -21.54 14.57 -11.88
CA GLU A 272 -22.88 14.36 -12.41
C GLU A 272 -22.85 13.86 -13.85
N ARG A 273 -22.01 14.45 -14.70
CA ARG A 273 -21.85 14.05 -16.11
C ARG A 273 -21.29 12.64 -16.26
N ILE A 274 -20.23 12.31 -15.51
CA ILE A 274 -19.59 10.99 -15.62
C ILE A 274 -20.49 9.89 -15.08
N VAL A 275 -21.04 10.07 -13.88
CA VAL A 275 -21.90 9.06 -13.24
C VAL A 275 -23.22 8.92 -14.00
N GLY A 276 -23.79 10.01 -14.51
CA GLY A 276 -24.96 9.97 -15.38
C GLY A 276 -24.72 9.17 -16.67
N ARG A 277 -23.51 9.29 -17.27
CA ARG A 277 -23.16 8.58 -18.50
C ARG A 277 -22.88 7.10 -18.30
N TYR A 278 -22.12 6.73 -17.27
CA TYR A 278 -21.58 5.37 -17.10
C TYR A 278 -22.16 4.58 -15.92
N GLY A 279 -23.00 5.20 -15.09
CA GLY A 279 -23.48 4.62 -13.83
C GLY A 279 -23.88 3.16 -13.92
N PRO A 280 -24.80 2.75 -14.81
CA PRO A 280 -25.27 1.37 -14.88
C PRO A 280 -24.22 0.32 -15.26
N GLN A 281 -23.06 0.74 -15.79
CA GLN A 281 -21.98 -0.14 -16.26
C GLN A 281 -20.88 -0.33 -15.21
N VAL A 282 -20.88 0.49 -14.15
CA VAL A 282 -19.81 0.53 -13.14
C VAL A 282 -20.21 -0.26 -11.90
N ALA A 283 -19.38 -1.24 -11.54
CA ALA A 283 -19.61 -2.07 -10.36
C ALA A 283 -19.18 -1.38 -9.05
N LEU A 284 -18.14 -0.55 -9.10
CA LEU A 284 -17.61 0.20 -7.96
C LEU A 284 -17.02 1.53 -8.45
N TRP A 285 -17.49 2.62 -7.89
CA TRP A 285 -16.93 3.95 -8.14
C TRP A 285 -15.78 4.25 -7.19
N ASN A 286 -14.57 4.47 -7.69
CA ASN A 286 -13.54 5.17 -6.94
C ASN A 286 -13.90 6.66 -6.96
N VAL A 287 -14.60 7.11 -5.92
CA VAL A 287 -15.12 8.49 -5.88
C VAL A 287 -14.00 9.47 -5.60
N ILE A 288 -13.14 9.15 -4.65
CA ILE A 288 -12.07 10.04 -4.19
C ILE A 288 -10.76 9.27 -4.11
N SER A 289 -9.70 9.88 -4.63
CA SER A 289 -8.34 9.37 -4.49
C SER A 289 -7.40 10.46 -3.96
N GLY A 290 -6.75 10.21 -2.82
CA GLY A 290 -5.67 11.03 -2.29
C GLY A 290 -6.04 12.47 -1.90
N LEU A 291 -7.32 12.78 -1.69
CA LEU A 291 -7.75 14.12 -1.30
C LEU A 291 -7.08 14.61 -0.01
N HIS A 292 -6.82 13.70 0.91
CA HIS A 292 -6.15 13.95 2.19
C HIS A 292 -4.70 14.44 2.06
N VAL A 293 -4.03 14.18 0.92
CA VAL A 293 -2.66 14.69 0.65
C VAL A 293 -2.65 16.19 0.42
N ASN A 294 -3.72 16.74 -0.18
CA ASN A 294 -3.94 18.18 -0.34
C ASN A 294 -2.73 18.94 -0.91
N ALA A 295 -2.15 18.40 -1.99
CA ALA A 295 -0.89 18.92 -2.53
C ALA A 295 -1.08 20.06 -3.54
N GLN A 296 -2.18 20.07 -4.29
CA GLN A 296 -2.39 20.96 -5.44
C GLN A 296 -3.25 22.20 -5.11
N PHE A 297 -4.24 22.04 -4.24
CA PHE A 297 -5.16 23.11 -3.87
C PHE A 297 -5.03 23.43 -2.38
N PRO A 298 -5.15 24.71 -1.96
CA PRO A 298 -4.97 25.11 -0.56
C PRO A 298 -6.26 24.91 0.26
N PHE A 299 -6.93 23.77 0.13
CA PHE A 299 -8.16 23.50 0.86
C PHE A 299 -7.93 23.42 2.36
N THR A 300 -8.90 23.94 3.11
CA THR A 300 -8.97 23.74 4.57
C THR A 300 -9.47 22.33 4.89
N PHE A 301 -9.29 21.92 6.13
CA PHE A 301 -9.81 20.66 6.63
C PHE A 301 -11.33 20.50 6.38
N ASP A 302 -12.12 21.54 6.71
CA ASP A 302 -13.57 21.50 6.54
C ASP A 302 -13.98 21.39 5.07
N GLN A 303 -13.23 22.05 4.17
CA GLN A 303 -13.43 21.96 2.73
C GLN A 303 -13.12 20.54 2.19
N LEU A 304 -12.04 19.90 2.67
CA LEU A 304 -11.73 18.50 2.31
C LEU A 304 -12.85 17.55 2.75
N MET A 305 -13.39 17.74 3.94
CA MET A 305 -14.50 16.92 4.45
C MET A 305 -15.81 17.20 3.72
N ASP A 306 -16.08 18.46 3.34
CA ASP A 306 -17.24 18.82 2.54
C ASP A 306 -17.17 18.22 1.12
N LEU A 307 -16.05 18.35 0.43
CA LEU A 307 -15.83 17.70 -0.88
C LEU A 307 -16.03 16.18 -0.80
N THR A 308 -15.52 15.56 0.27
CA THR A 308 -15.68 14.12 0.49
C THR A 308 -17.16 13.75 0.62
N ARG A 309 -17.90 14.48 1.45
CA ARG A 309 -19.33 14.24 1.67
C ARG A 309 -20.16 14.52 0.42
N MET A 310 -19.89 15.64 -0.25
CA MET A 310 -20.58 16.04 -1.47
C MET A 310 -20.37 15.00 -2.57
N ALA A 311 -19.14 14.61 -2.86
CA ALA A 311 -18.82 13.69 -3.94
C ALA A 311 -19.45 12.30 -3.73
N VAL A 312 -19.30 11.72 -2.55
CA VAL A 312 -19.89 10.40 -2.24
C VAL A 312 -21.43 10.46 -2.26
N GLY A 313 -22.00 11.50 -1.66
CA GLY A 313 -23.46 11.70 -1.64
C GLY A 313 -24.05 11.89 -3.04
N LEU A 314 -23.35 12.60 -3.91
CA LEU A 314 -23.79 12.84 -5.29
C LEU A 314 -23.80 11.55 -6.11
N VAL A 315 -22.76 10.73 -6.03
CA VAL A 315 -22.73 9.42 -6.72
C VAL A 315 -23.91 8.55 -6.28
N LYS A 316 -24.19 8.47 -4.97
CA LYS A 316 -25.33 7.71 -4.44
C LYS A 316 -26.68 8.31 -4.85
N LYS A 317 -26.79 9.63 -5.00
CA LYS A 317 -28.00 10.32 -5.48
C LYS A 317 -28.30 10.01 -6.94
N ILE A 318 -27.26 10.01 -7.79
CA ILE A 318 -27.43 9.77 -9.24
C ILE A 318 -27.65 8.28 -9.52
N HIS A 319 -26.90 7.42 -8.85
CA HIS A 319 -26.96 5.96 -9.03
C HIS A 319 -27.03 5.26 -7.67
N ALA A 320 -28.22 5.16 -7.09
CA ALA A 320 -28.44 4.63 -5.75
C ALA A 320 -27.84 3.22 -5.48
N PRO A 321 -27.84 2.26 -6.43
CA PRO A 321 -27.20 0.96 -6.24
C PRO A 321 -25.67 0.98 -6.29
N ALA A 322 -25.05 2.11 -6.67
CA ALA A 322 -23.61 2.19 -6.85
C ALA A 322 -22.85 1.86 -5.55
N ARG A 323 -21.88 0.97 -5.62
CA ARG A 323 -20.85 0.85 -4.58
C ARG A 323 -19.84 1.98 -4.76
N THR A 324 -19.33 2.50 -3.65
CA THR A 324 -18.43 3.66 -3.61
C THR A 324 -17.18 3.35 -2.81
N MET A 325 -16.04 3.83 -3.30
CA MET A 325 -14.72 3.67 -2.67
C MET A 325 -14.10 5.04 -2.41
N ILE A 326 -13.48 5.18 -1.25
CA ILE A 326 -12.58 6.30 -0.91
C ILE A 326 -11.18 5.73 -0.85
N GLU A 327 -10.29 6.22 -1.72
CA GLU A 327 -8.94 5.70 -1.89
C GLU A 327 -7.91 6.55 -1.14
N LEU A 328 -7.15 5.89 -0.28
CA LEU A 328 -6.01 6.46 0.43
C LEU A 328 -4.73 6.18 -0.37
N THR A 329 -4.12 7.23 -0.86
CA THR A 329 -2.78 7.19 -1.45
C THR A 329 -1.74 7.45 -0.37
N GLN A 330 -0.48 7.07 -0.58
CA GLN A 330 0.60 7.33 0.37
C GLN A 330 0.21 6.93 1.83
N PRO A 331 -0.20 5.68 2.08
CA PRO A 331 -0.86 5.27 3.32
C PRO A 331 0.04 5.33 4.56
N TRP A 332 1.32 5.60 4.39
CA TRP A 332 2.32 5.78 5.45
C TRP A 332 2.29 7.18 6.05
N GLY A 333 1.75 8.18 5.32
CA GLY A 333 1.54 9.55 5.79
C GLY A 333 2.77 10.44 5.80
N GLU A 334 3.86 10.04 5.15
CA GLU A 334 5.16 10.76 5.11
C GLU A 334 5.01 12.22 4.68
N TYR A 335 4.13 12.47 3.69
CA TYR A 335 3.81 13.80 3.15
C TYR A 335 3.38 14.81 4.22
N TYR A 336 2.79 14.34 5.32
CA TYR A 336 2.30 15.23 6.39
C TYR A 336 3.45 15.96 7.09
N ALA A 337 4.64 15.38 7.13
CA ALA A 337 5.82 16.04 7.66
C ALA A 337 6.21 17.30 6.86
N GLY A 338 5.99 17.29 5.56
CA GLY A 338 6.24 18.42 4.64
C GLY A 338 5.06 19.34 4.44
N ASN A 339 3.83 18.80 4.42
CA ASN A 339 2.60 19.51 4.11
C ASN A 339 1.60 19.47 5.28
N GLN A 340 1.62 20.49 6.13
CA GLN A 340 0.72 20.63 7.29
C GLN A 340 -0.73 20.99 6.93
N ARG A 341 -1.05 21.26 5.66
CA ARG A 341 -2.43 21.44 5.17
C ARG A 341 -3.10 20.11 4.82
N SER A 342 -2.29 19.06 4.69
CA SER A 342 -2.77 17.71 4.47
C SER A 342 -3.35 17.10 5.76
N ILE A 343 -3.95 15.91 5.64
CA ILE A 343 -4.48 15.15 6.77
C ILE A 343 -3.77 13.81 6.81
N PRO A 344 -3.28 13.33 7.96
CA PRO A 344 -2.74 11.98 8.09
C PRO A 344 -3.74 10.92 7.62
N PRO A 345 -3.32 9.87 6.87
CA PRO A 345 -4.24 8.99 6.16
C PRO A 345 -5.21 8.25 7.10
N MET A 346 -4.73 7.78 8.26
CA MET A 346 -5.59 7.09 9.22
C MET A 346 -6.54 8.04 9.95
N LEU A 347 -6.11 9.28 10.21
CA LEU A 347 -6.98 10.31 10.78
C LEU A 347 -8.11 10.67 9.79
N TYR A 348 -7.77 10.86 8.51
CA TYR A 348 -8.77 11.11 7.48
C TYR A 348 -9.78 9.96 7.37
N ALA A 349 -9.30 8.71 7.35
CA ALA A 349 -10.15 7.53 7.29
C ALA A 349 -11.10 7.44 8.51
N ASP A 350 -10.59 7.67 9.71
CA ASP A 350 -11.38 7.65 10.94
C ASP A 350 -12.45 8.74 10.93
N MET A 351 -12.07 9.97 10.56
CA MET A 351 -13.01 11.09 10.49
C MET A 351 -14.12 10.90 9.46
N ILE A 352 -13.84 10.29 8.31
CA ILE A 352 -14.86 9.94 7.32
C ILE A 352 -15.90 8.99 7.94
N VAL A 353 -15.43 7.95 8.64
CA VAL A 353 -16.33 6.99 9.31
C VAL A 353 -17.14 7.68 10.41
N GLN A 354 -16.49 8.47 11.28
CA GLN A 354 -17.15 9.17 12.38
C GLN A 354 -18.14 10.24 11.89
N SER A 355 -17.86 10.89 10.75
CA SER A 355 -18.77 11.87 10.13
C SER A 355 -20.01 11.25 9.50
N GLY A 356 -20.16 9.93 9.53
CA GLY A 356 -21.33 9.24 8.98
C GLY A 356 -21.43 9.26 7.46
N ILE A 357 -20.32 9.52 6.74
CA ILE A 357 -20.30 9.48 5.28
C ILE A 357 -20.53 8.03 4.82
N GLN A 358 -21.56 7.82 4.02
CA GLN A 358 -22.01 6.50 3.58
C GLN A 358 -21.26 6.06 2.33
N PHE A 359 -20.15 5.35 2.51
CA PHE A 359 -19.37 4.71 1.45
C PHE A 359 -19.17 3.22 1.77
N ASP A 360 -18.70 2.43 0.79
CA ASP A 360 -18.71 0.98 0.90
C ASP A 360 -17.34 0.37 1.15
N VAL A 361 -16.25 0.95 0.61
CA VAL A 361 -14.90 0.34 0.60
C VAL A 361 -13.83 1.41 0.78
N PHE A 362 -12.78 1.11 1.55
CA PHE A 362 -11.53 1.87 1.48
C PHE A 362 -10.61 1.30 0.41
N GLY A 363 -10.12 2.15 -0.49
CA GLY A 363 -9.00 1.83 -1.37
C GLY A 363 -7.67 2.15 -0.69
N VAL A 364 -6.67 1.29 -0.82
CA VAL A 364 -5.32 1.55 -0.30
C VAL A 364 -4.31 1.28 -1.39
N GLN A 365 -3.45 2.26 -1.69
CA GLN A 365 -2.37 2.09 -2.65
C GLN A 365 -1.08 1.62 -1.97
N ILE A 366 -0.54 0.49 -2.39
CA ILE A 366 0.74 -0.07 -1.93
C ILE A 366 1.65 -0.24 -3.14
N LYS A 367 2.47 0.77 -3.40
CA LYS A 367 3.42 0.78 -4.53
C LYS A 367 4.81 1.08 -4.01
N PHE A 368 5.78 0.27 -4.43
CA PHE A 368 7.20 0.47 -4.13
C PHE A 368 8.01 0.66 -5.40
N GLY A 369 9.22 1.20 -5.28
CA GLY A 369 10.12 1.38 -6.42
C GLY A 369 10.10 2.76 -7.06
N LEU A 370 9.55 3.76 -6.40
CA LEU A 370 9.66 5.16 -6.79
C LEU A 370 10.33 5.97 -5.67
N PRO A 371 11.31 6.83 -5.95
CA PRO A 371 12.02 7.63 -4.94
C PRO A 371 11.18 8.86 -4.53
N ARG A 372 10.00 8.59 -3.99
CA ARG A 372 9.07 9.62 -3.50
C ARG A 372 8.24 9.11 -2.33
N GLU A 373 7.63 10.04 -1.63
CA GLU A 373 6.73 9.78 -0.51
C GLU A 373 5.66 8.73 -0.86
N GLY A 374 5.43 7.81 0.06
CA GLY A 374 4.47 6.71 -0.10
C GLY A 374 4.97 5.52 -0.93
N CYS A 375 6.11 5.63 -1.62
CA CYS A 375 6.63 4.60 -2.52
C CYS A 375 8.01 4.05 -2.12
N TRP A 376 8.59 4.51 -1.03
CA TRP A 376 9.83 3.94 -0.49
C TRP A 376 9.61 2.53 0.05
N GLN A 377 10.62 1.68 -0.13
CA GLN A 377 10.52 0.27 0.21
C GLN A 377 10.20 0.05 1.69
N ARG A 378 9.20 -0.79 1.92
CA ARG A 378 8.84 -1.33 3.23
C ARG A 378 8.77 -2.85 3.15
N ASP A 379 8.99 -3.50 4.28
CA ASP A 379 8.92 -4.95 4.39
C ASP A 379 7.48 -5.47 4.61
N LEU A 380 7.29 -6.77 4.51
CA LEU A 380 5.97 -7.40 4.64
C LEU A 380 5.37 -7.26 6.05
N PHE A 381 6.22 -7.17 7.08
CA PHE A 381 5.77 -6.92 8.44
C PHE A 381 5.12 -5.53 8.57
N GLN A 382 5.72 -4.52 7.93
CA GLN A 382 5.17 -3.17 7.90
C GLN A 382 3.87 -3.12 7.08
N VAL A 383 3.80 -3.84 5.95
CA VAL A 383 2.56 -3.94 5.14
C VAL A 383 1.45 -4.61 5.94
N SER A 384 1.73 -5.76 6.60
CA SER A 384 0.74 -6.42 7.46
C SER A 384 0.25 -5.51 8.58
N SER A 385 1.19 -4.81 9.25
CA SER A 385 0.87 -3.87 10.33
C SER A 385 0.06 -2.66 9.86
N LEU A 386 0.30 -2.16 8.65
CA LEU A 386 -0.52 -1.11 8.05
C LEU A 386 -1.95 -1.60 7.84
N LEU A 387 -2.13 -2.77 7.24
CA LEU A 387 -3.46 -3.32 6.98
C LEU A 387 -4.24 -3.57 8.27
N ASP A 388 -3.57 -4.06 9.33
CA ASP A 388 -4.22 -4.26 10.64
C ASP A 388 -4.88 -2.98 11.18
N ARG A 389 -4.33 -1.81 10.90
CA ARG A 389 -4.92 -0.53 11.33
C ARG A 389 -6.29 -0.26 10.71
N PHE A 390 -6.56 -0.77 9.51
CA PHE A 390 -7.85 -0.62 8.85
C PHE A 390 -8.93 -1.52 9.45
N SER A 391 -8.57 -2.60 10.16
CA SER A 391 -9.52 -3.50 10.78
C SER A 391 -10.44 -2.80 11.80
N THR A 392 -9.94 -1.75 12.45
CA THR A 392 -10.68 -0.97 13.46
C THR A 392 -11.74 -0.05 12.88
N LEU A 393 -11.68 0.23 11.56
CA LEU A 393 -12.60 1.15 10.89
C LEU A 393 -13.93 0.48 10.47
N GLY A 394 -14.04 -0.85 10.61
CA GLY A 394 -15.26 -1.59 10.31
C GLY A 394 -15.70 -1.57 8.85
N LYS A 395 -14.81 -1.22 7.93
CA LYS A 395 -15.08 -1.16 6.49
C LYS A 395 -14.20 -2.15 5.72
N PRO A 396 -14.71 -2.75 4.64
CA PRO A 396 -13.90 -3.51 3.71
C PRO A 396 -12.77 -2.67 3.11
N VAL A 397 -11.68 -3.35 2.73
CA VAL A 397 -10.50 -2.74 2.10
C VAL A 397 -10.24 -3.41 0.75
N MET A 398 -9.92 -2.61 -0.25
CA MET A 398 -9.36 -3.04 -1.51
C MET A 398 -7.93 -2.50 -1.63
N ILE A 399 -6.96 -3.36 -1.91
CA ILE A 399 -5.65 -2.88 -2.37
C ILE A 399 -5.85 -2.38 -3.80
N SER A 400 -6.14 -1.10 -3.92
CA SER A 400 -6.60 -0.48 -5.18
C SER A 400 -5.47 -0.29 -6.19
N ALA A 401 -4.23 -0.25 -5.73
CA ALA A 401 -3.04 -0.25 -6.57
C ALA A 401 -1.91 -0.99 -5.85
N LEU A 402 -1.52 -2.14 -6.36
CA LEU A 402 -0.39 -2.92 -5.91
C LEU A 402 0.70 -2.90 -6.99
N GLY A 403 1.96 -2.61 -6.62
CA GLY A 403 3.04 -2.59 -7.60
C GLY A 403 4.42 -2.62 -6.96
N ALA A 404 5.33 -3.33 -7.63
CA ALA A 404 6.75 -3.37 -7.31
C ALA A 404 7.56 -3.59 -8.59
N PRO A 405 8.83 -3.13 -8.66
CA PRO A 405 9.64 -3.26 -9.86
C PRO A 405 10.17 -4.68 -10.07
N SER A 406 10.56 -5.01 -11.29
CA SER A 406 11.24 -6.26 -11.66
C SER A 406 12.70 -6.05 -12.07
N SER A 407 13.19 -4.82 -11.96
CA SER A 407 14.58 -4.42 -12.18
C SER A 407 14.91 -3.21 -11.32
N PRO A 408 16.18 -2.89 -11.05
CA PRO A 408 16.53 -1.71 -10.28
C PRO A 408 15.94 -0.42 -10.88
N PRO A 409 15.06 0.30 -10.17
CA PRO A 409 14.38 1.50 -10.71
C PRO A 409 15.32 2.63 -11.06
N GLU A 410 16.44 2.75 -10.35
CA GLU A 410 17.51 3.73 -10.58
C GLU A 410 18.19 3.60 -11.95
N SER A 411 18.01 2.46 -12.63
CA SER A 411 18.49 2.28 -14.01
C SER A 411 17.65 3.02 -15.05
N VAL A 412 16.48 3.55 -14.67
CA VAL A 412 15.62 4.33 -15.56
C VAL A 412 16.08 5.78 -15.61
N PRO A 413 16.38 6.34 -16.79
CA PRO A 413 16.75 7.75 -16.92
C PRO A 413 15.68 8.68 -16.32
N GLY A 414 16.11 9.62 -15.48
CA GLY A 414 15.23 10.59 -14.81
C GLY A 414 14.59 10.10 -13.50
N VAL A 415 14.78 8.85 -13.10
CA VAL A 415 14.46 8.38 -11.75
C VAL A 415 15.68 8.63 -10.87
N GLY A 416 15.67 9.73 -10.13
CA GLY A 416 16.76 10.09 -9.19
C GLY A 416 16.57 9.40 -7.84
N GLY A 417 17.69 9.08 -7.16
CA GLY A 417 17.66 8.47 -5.82
C GLY A 417 17.34 6.97 -5.81
N SER A 418 17.51 6.33 -4.66
CA SER A 418 17.16 4.92 -4.47
C SER A 418 15.85 4.79 -3.70
N PRO A 419 14.83 4.12 -4.26
CA PRO A 419 13.57 3.86 -3.57
C PRO A 419 13.69 2.75 -2.52
N GLY A 420 14.86 2.15 -2.38
CA GLY A 420 15.12 0.99 -1.53
C GLY A 420 14.96 -0.35 -2.25
N THR A 421 15.28 -1.41 -1.52
CA THR A 421 15.25 -2.78 -2.05
C THR A 421 14.64 -3.74 -1.04
N TRP A 422 13.88 -4.71 -1.53
CA TRP A 422 13.39 -5.80 -0.70
C TRP A 422 14.37 -6.98 -0.76
N ARG A 423 15.08 -7.23 0.35
CA ARG A 423 16.09 -8.28 0.53
C ARG A 423 17.34 -8.13 -0.35
N ARG A 424 17.21 -7.82 -1.63
CA ARG A 424 18.28 -7.69 -2.64
C ARG A 424 17.81 -6.82 -3.80
N PRO A 425 18.71 -6.43 -4.72
CA PRO A 425 18.29 -5.70 -5.93
C PRO A 425 17.17 -6.41 -6.69
N TRP A 426 16.22 -5.64 -7.18
CA TRP A 426 15.05 -6.14 -7.87
C TRP A 426 15.40 -6.95 -9.12
N SER A 427 14.62 -7.99 -9.37
CA SER A 427 14.69 -8.88 -10.54
C SER A 427 13.30 -9.47 -10.79
N ASP A 428 13.05 -10.01 -11.98
CA ASP A 428 11.78 -10.66 -12.33
C ASP A 428 11.39 -11.75 -11.31
N ALA A 429 12.36 -12.56 -10.90
CA ALA A 429 12.12 -13.61 -9.91
C ALA A 429 11.80 -13.05 -8.52
N LEU A 430 12.38 -11.90 -8.16
CA LEU A 430 12.11 -11.24 -6.88
C LEU A 430 10.76 -10.56 -6.87
N GLN A 431 10.37 -9.90 -7.98
CA GLN A 431 9.02 -9.33 -8.15
C GLN A 431 7.95 -10.44 -7.97
N ALA A 432 8.15 -11.60 -8.60
CA ALA A 432 7.21 -12.72 -8.50
C ALA A 432 7.09 -13.24 -7.05
N LYS A 433 8.19 -13.37 -6.31
CA LYS A 433 8.19 -13.77 -4.90
C LYS A 433 7.55 -12.73 -3.99
N TRP A 434 7.84 -11.45 -4.24
CA TRP A 434 7.23 -10.37 -3.47
C TRP A 434 5.73 -10.31 -3.71
N LEU A 435 5.29 -10.44 -4.97
CA LEU A 435 3.88 -10.48 -5.34
C LEU A 435 3.14 -11.60 -4.62
N GLU A 436 3.69 -12.82 -4.58
CA GLU A 436 3.11 -13.94 -3.85
C GLU A 436 2.96 -13.61 -2.37
N ALA A 437 4.07 -13.23 -1.72
CA ALA A 437 4.10 -12.98 -0.28
C ALA A 437 3.20 -11.80 0.15
N VAL A 438 3.18 -10.69 -0.61
CA VAL A 438 2.30 -9.55 -0.29
C VAL A 438 0.83 -9.87 -0.52
N THR A 439 0.52 -10.70 -1.52
CA THR A 439 -0.85 -11.16 -1.79
C THR A 439 -1.35 -12.06 -0.66
N ASP A 440 -0.52 -12.98 -0.17
CA ASP A 440 -0.85 -13.84 0.97
C ASP A 440 -1.10 -13.00 2.22
N VAL A 441 -0.22 -12.04 2.54
CA VAL A 441 -0.42 -11.09 3.64
C VAL A 441 -1.72 -10.30 3.49
N ALA A 442 -2.01 -9.78 2.32
CA ALA A 442 -3.21 -8.97 2.09
C ALA A 442 -4.49 -9.82 2.15
N LEU A 443 -4.56 -10.92 1.40
CA LEU A 443 -5.75 -11.79 1.36
C LEU A 443 -5.95 -12.61 2.63
N SER A 444 -4.95 -12.73 3.51
CA SER A 444 -5.14 -13.32 4.83
C SER A 444 -6.11 -12.51 5.70
N LYS A 445 -6.12 -11.18 5.53
CA LYS A 445 -6.99 -10.28 6.30
C LYS A 445 -8.44 -10.42 5.81
N PRO A 446 -9.40 -10.81 6.68
CA PRO A 446 -10.77 -11.10 6.25
C PRO A 446 -11.53 -9.89 5.69
N PHE A 447 -11.11 -8.68 6.06
CA PHE A 447 -11.67 -7.42 5.58
C PHE A 447 -11.08 -6.96 4.23
N VAL A 448 -10.03 -7.62 3.71
CA VAL A 448 -9.51 -7.34 2.37
C VAL A 448 -10.32 -8.13 1.34
N GLU A 449 -11.05 -7.39 0.48
CA GLU A 449 -11.94 -7.97 -0.53
C GLU A 449 -11.25 -8.21 -1.87
N ALA A 450 -10.31 -7.33 -2.26
CA ALA A 450 -9.70 -7.40 -3.58
C ALA A 450 -8.31 -6.77 -3.61
N ILE A 451 -7.54 -7.18 -4.62
CA ILE A 451 -6.22 -6.64 -4.95
C ILE A 451 -6.22 -6.27 -6.43
N CYS A 452 -5.77 -5.07 -6.77
CA CYS A 452 -5.60 -4.60 -8.14
C CYS A 452 -4.12 -4.37 -8.44
N TRP A 453 -3.55 -5.09 -9.40
CA TRP A 453 -2.20 -4.81 -9.86
C TRP A 453 -2.16 -3.54 -10.70
N GLN A 454 -1.13 -2.72 -10.52
CA GLN A 454 -1.05 -1.39 -11.10
C GLN A 454 -0.86 -1.40 -12.61
N ASP A 455 0.08 -2.19 -13.12
CA ASP A 455 0.46 -2.16 -14.53
C ASP A 455 0.56 -3.57 -15.11
N LEU A 456 -0.16 -3.86 -16.19
CA LEU A 456 -0.01 -5.13 -16.90
C LEU A 456 1.33 -5.20 -17.65
N VAL A 457 1.73 -4.09 -18.26
CA VAL A 457 2.89 -3.95 -19.12
C VAL A 457 3.89 -2.94 -18.55
N ASP A 458 5.17 -3.16 -18.76
CA ASP A 458 6.19 -2.17 -18.42
C ASP A 458 5.97 -0.87 -19.19
N MET A 459 5.78 0.20 -18.44
CA MET A 459 5.52 1.52 -19.01
C MET A 459 6.81 2.22 -19.42
N PRO A 460 6.83 2.94 -20.54
CA PRO A 460 7.98 3.74 -20.96
C PRO A 460 8.36 4.79 -19.91
N ALA A 461 9.67 5.03 -19.73
CA ALA A 461 10.20 5.97 -18.73
C ALA A 461 9.51 7.34 -18.76
N LYS A 462 9.27 7.89 -19.96
CA LYS A 462 8.61 9.19 -20.18
C LYS A 462 7.16 9.27 -19.73
N THR A 463 6.48 8.13 -19.52
CA THR A 463 5.06 8.07 -19.13
C THR A 463 4.86 7.62 -17.68
N LEU A 464 5.93 7.27 -16.96
CA LEU A 464 5.85 6.76 -15.59
C LEU A 464 5.17 7.75 -14.64
N SER A 465 5.55 9.02 -14.69
CA SER A 465 4.93 10.06 -13.85
C SER A 465 3.47 10.32 -14.23
N GLN A 466 3.18 10.40 -15.53
CA GLN A 466 1.84 10.64 -16.07
C GLN A 466 0.85 9.54 -15.70
N ASN A 467 1.32 8.29 -15.61
CA ASN A 467 0.46 7.14 -15.32
C ASN A 467 0.56 6.68 -13.86
N GLN A 468 1.36 7.35 -13.04
CA GLN A 468 1.66 6.90 -11.66
C GLN A 468 2.17 5.45 -11.60
N SER A 469 2.81 4.99 -12.68
CA SER A 469 3.33 3.64 -12.84
C SER A 469 4.63 3.44 -12.07
N VAL A 470 4.91 2.20 -11.72
CA VAL A 470 6.19 1.79 -11.13
C VAL A 470 7.17 1.44 -12.26
N PRO A 471 8.43 1.92 -12.21
CA PRO A 471 9.44 1.49 -13.18
C PRO A 471 9.56 -0.04 -13.20
N PHE A 472 9.55 -0.64 -14.39
CA PHE A 472 9.54 -2.10 -14.56
C PHE A 472 8.45 -2.82 -13.74
N GLY A 473 7.33 -2.13 -13.47
CA GLY A 473 6.25 -2.65 -12.62
C GLY A 473 5.26 -3.58 -13.30
N GLY A 474 5.38 -3.78 -14.62
CA GLY A 474 4.51 -4.66 -15.39
C GLY A 474 4.63 -6.14 -15.00
N LEU A 475 3.54 -6.89 -15.17
CA LEU A 475 3.56 -8.37 -15.16
C LEU A 475 4.07 -8.94 -16.48
N THR A 476 4.14 -8.11 -17.51
CA THR A 476 4.76 -8.38 -18.81
C THR A 476 5.77 -7.31 -19.15
N ASN A 477 6.70 -7.62 -20.02
CA ASN A 477 7.59 -6.64 -20.63
C ASN A 477 6.81 -5.70 -21.56
N ALA A 478 7.47 -4.65 -22.06
CA ALA A 478 6.86 -3.69 -22.98
C ALA A 478 6.33 -4.30 -24.30
N ASP A 479 6.87 -5.43 -24.71
CA ASP A 479 6.44 -6.20 -25.88
C ASP A 479 5.33 -7.23 -25.59
N LEU A 480 4.76 -7.18 -24.38
CA LEU A 480 3.77 -8.13 -23.86
C LEU A 480 4.30 -9.55 -23.58
N SER A 481 5.61 -9.81 -23.69
CA SER A 481 6.17 -11.08 -23.26
C SER A 481 6.02 -11.26 -21.74
N PRO A 482 5.58 -12.46 -21.28
CA PRO A 482 5.23 -12.66 -19.87
C PRO A 482 6.47 -12.73 -18.97
N LYS A 483 6.41 -12.04 -17.82
CA LYS A 483 7.36 -12.22 -16.71
C LYS A 483 6.93 -13.37 -15.79
N PRO A 484 7.82 -13.89 -14.93
CA PRO A 484 7.46 -14.86 -13.90
C PRO A 484 6.29 -14.41 -13.02
N SER A 485 6.20 -13.11 -12.72
CA SER A 485 5.12 -12.50 -11.92
C SER A 485 3.74 -12.67 -12.54
N LEU A 486 3.60 -12.71 -13.88
CA LEU A 486 2.31 -12.99 -14.52
C LEU A 486 1.85 -14.42 -14.22
N ARG A 487 2.76 -15.39 -14.22
CA ARG A 487 2.45 -16.78 -13.88
C ARG A 487 2.04 -16.88 -12.39
N THR A 488 2.78 -16.23 -11.50
CA THR A 488 2.45 -16.16 -10.08
C THR A 488 1.05 -15.58 -9.86
N TRP A 489 0.74 -14.45 -10.50
CA TRP A 489 -0.59 -13.83 -10.46
C TRP A 489 -1.71 -14.78 -10.89
N ALA A 490 -1.52 -15.44 -12.03
CA ALA A 490 -2.50 -16.40 -12.56
C ALA A 490 -2.70 -17.61 -11.63
N ASN A 491 -1.63 -18.10 -11.00
CA ASN A 491 -1.71 -19.21 -10.04
C ASN A 491 -2.45 -18.82 -8.76
N LEU A 492 -2.14 -17.66 -8.17
CA LEU A 492 -2.83 -17.13 -6.99
C LEU A 492 -4.32 -16.96 -7.26
N ARG A 493 -4.67 -16.37 -8.41
CA ARG A 493 -6.07 -16.21 -8.82
C ARG A 493 -6.80 -17.55 -8.93
N LYS A 494 -6.18 -18.57 -9.57
CA LYS A 494 -6.74 -19.92 -9.68
C LYS A 494 -6.91 -20.58 -8.31
N ALA A 495 -5.93 -20.44 -7.41
CA ALA A 495 -5.98 -20.98 -6.06
C ALA A 495 -7.18 -20.41 -5.29
N VAL A 496 -7.37 -19.08 -5.28
CA VAL A 496 -8.50 -18.44 -4.62
C VAL A 496 -9.84 -18.89 -5.23
N MET A 497 -9.92 -19.09 -6.54
CA MET A 497 -11.12 -19.63 -7.19
C MET A 497 -11.42 -21.08 -6.74
N SER A 498 -10.39 -21.93 -6.60
CA SER A 498 -10.55 -23.33 -6.20
C SER A 498 -11.04 -23.50 -4.77
N PHE A 499 -10.63 -22.62 -3.85
CA PHE A 499 -11.06 -22.65 -2.45
C PHE A 499 -12.56 -22.41 -2.24
N ARG A 500 -13.27 -21.98 -3.29
CA ARG A 500 -14.71 -21.67 -3.29
C ARG A 500 -15.58 -22.79 -3.86
N GLN A 501 -15.01 -23.66 -4.69
CA GLN A 501 -15.79 -24.75 -5.26
C GLN A 501 -16.14 -25.74 -4.13
N PRO A 502 -17.40 -26.22 -4.02
CA PRO A 502 -17.69 -27.34 -3.15
C PRO A 502 -16.78 -28.49 -3.62
N THR A 503 -16.03 -29.06 -2.69
CA THR A 503 -15.37 -30.34 -2.94
C THR A 503 -16.44 -31.26 -3.52
N SER A 504 -16.27 -31.69 -4.76
CA SER A 504 -17.14 -32.73 -5.35
C SER A 504 -17.19 -33.85 -4.33
N ALA A 505 -18.39 -34.21 -3.89
CA ALA A 505 -18.57 -35.34 -3.00
C ALA A 505 -17.77 -36.52 -3.60
N PRO A 506 -17.07 -37.33 -2.77
CA PRO A 506 -16.41 -38.50 -3.26
C PRO A 506 -17.43 -39.32 -4.07
N PRO A 507 -17.04 -39.93 -5.19
CA PRO A 507 -17.98 -40.71 -5.99
C PRO A 507 -18.64 -41.71 -5.04
N SER A 508 -19.97 -41.66 -4.98
CA SER A 508 -20.78 -42.64 -4.27
C SER A 508 -20.39 -44.00 -4.80
N THR A 509 -19.82 -44.82 -3.93
CA THR A 509 -19.50 -46.20 -4.21
C THR A 509 -20.80 -46.88 -4.64
N PRO A 510 -20.90 -47.43 -5.86
CA PRO A 510 -22.09 -48.18 -6.27
C PRO A 510 -22.15 -49.48 -5.47
N GLY A 511 -23.18 -49.67 -4.67
CA GLY A 511 -23.51 -50.96 -4.08
C GLY A 511 -23.33 -51.08 -2.57
N GLN A 512 -24.13 -50.36 -1.80
CA GLN A 512 -24.61 -50.85 -0.50
C GLN A 512 -26.11 -50.68 -0.44
N THR A 513 -26.83 -51.79 -0.65
CA THR A 513 -28.26 -51.95 -0.34
C THR A 513 -28.45 -51.67 1.17
N PRO A 514 -29.42 -50.84 1.57
CA PRO A 514 -29.69 -50.63 2.98
C PRO A 514 -30.23 -51.93 3.62
N PRO A 515 -29.88 -52.22 4.90
CA PRO A 515 -30.38 -53.39 5.59
C PRO A 515 -31.92 -53.27 5.81
N PRO A 516 -32.65 -54.40 5.85
CA PRO A 516 -34.10 -54.41 6.01
C PRO A 516 -34.49 -53.89 7.38
N VAL A 517 -35.53 -53.06 7.39
CA VAL A 517 -36.19 -52.50 8.59
C VAL A 517 -36.85 -53.65 9.36
N PRO A 518 -36.63 -53.81 10.68
CA PRO A 518 -37.36 -54.78 11.50
C PRO A 518 -38.84 -54.36 11.67
N PRO A 519 -39.76 -55.33 11.81
CA PRO A 519 -41.20 -55.03 12.01
C PRO A 519 -41.41 -54.44 13.42
N GLU A 520 -42.25 -53.42 13.44
CA GLU A 520 -42.74 -52.82 14.70
C GLU A 520 -43.62 -53.79 15.48
N PRO A 521 -43.65 -53.64 16.85
CA PRO A 521 -44.40 -54.53 17.76
C PRO A 521 -45.93 -54.31 17.73
#